data_90d743d35bc8c9a804f98116f6b9d4a9
#
_entry.id   90d743d35bc8c9a804f98116f6b9d4a9
#
_cell.length_a   1.000
_cell.length_b   1.000
_cell.length_c   1.000
_cell.angle_alpha   90.00
_cell.angle_beta   90.00
_cell.angle_gamma   90.00
#
_symmetry.space_group_name_H-M   'P 1'
#
loop_
_entity.id
_entity.type
_entity.pdbx_description
1 polymer ?
#
loop_
_entity_poly.entity_id
_entity_poly.type
_entity_poly.pdbx_seq_one_letter_code
_entity_poly.pdbx_strand_id
1 'polypeptide(L)'
;RCCKVTGVQTCALPICLWDLFRSIPSIETPGVSVLDEYYWLNKHDPNYSLCRATVNRGEDAHTDGKFNLSQKGCMEIMKLFMTKDEDLYDKTIEDVFDDEVFDSTFWLYWRTMFAFENWHSALEMKLYFQRFIHHIAGLPDFSALKFTKYNQYDSLILPMQKYLEDAGVDFQFNTEVTNVIFDFKDDKKIASAIECKVNGVEKGIVLTENDLVFVTNGSCTEGTIYGDQNHAPNGDAEVRTSGCWSLWKNIAVQDPSFGHPEKFCSDISKTNWESATVTTLDDKIIPYITDI
;
A
#
# COMPACT_ATOMS: atom_id res chain seq x y z
N ARG A 1 10.92 -22.67 -2.29
CA ARG A 1 12.33 -22.29 -2.54
C ARG A 1 12.31 -20.85 -3.00
N CYS A 2 12.47 -19.90 -2.09
CA CYS A 2 12.78 -18.54 -2.48
C CYS A 2 14.07 -18.57 -3.29
N CYS A 3 13.98 -18.21 -4.56
CA CYS A 3 15.16 -18.00 -5.37
C CYS A 3 16.04 -16.97 -4.67
N LYS A 4 17.34 -17.23 -4.60
CA LYS A 4 18.30 -16.21 -4.15
C LYS A 4 18.17 -15.02 -5.10
N VAL A 5 17.54 -13.96 -4.63
CA VAL A 5 17.40 -12.73 -5.39
C VAL A 5 18.68 -11.96 -5.22
N THR A 6 19.52 -12.05 -6.20
CA THR A 6 20.74 -11.24 -6.27
C THR A 6 20.36 -9.81 -6.61
N GLY A 7 20.44 -8.92 -5.62
CA GLY A 7 20.59 -7.47 -5.80
C GLY A 7 19.55 -6.65 -6.57
N VAL A 8 18.60 -7.27 -7.30
CA VAL A 8 17.56 -6.59 -8.07
C VAL A 8 16.20 -7.00 -7.50
N GLN A 9 15.86 -6.41 -6.38
CA GLN A 9 14.60 -6.70 -5.67
C GLN A 9 13.33 -6.40 -6.49
N THR A 10 13.42 -5.51 -7.46
CA THR A 10 12.28 -5.01 -8.23
C THR A 10 11.68 -6.03 -9.19
N CYS A 11 12.47 -6.94 -9.74
CA CYS A 11 11.98 -7.95 -10.69
C CYS A 11 11.42 -9.20 -10.02
N ALA A 12 11.69 -9.42 -8.75
CA ALA A 12 11.40 -10.70 -8.07
C ALA A 12 10.06 -10.73 -7.32
N LEU A 13 9.55 -9.58 -6.92
CA LEU A 13 8.30 -9.51 -6.15
C LEU A 13 7.07 -10.04 -6.89
N PRO A 14 6.84 -9.73 -8.18
CA PRO A 14 5.75 -10.34 -8.93
C PRO A 14 5.87 -11.87 -9.04
N ILE A 15 7.09 -12.38 -9.16
CA ILE A 15 7.33 -13.81 -9.39
C ILE A 15 6.90 -14.65 -8.18
N CYS A 16 7.26 -14.24 -6.96
CA CYS A 16 6.84 -14.95 -5.74
C CYS A 16 5.31 -14.89 -5.56
N LEU A 17 4.71 -13.75 -5.83
CA LEU A 17 3.26 -13.58 -5.75
C LEU A 17 2.54 -14.40 -6.80
N TRP A 18 3.05 -14.44 -8.02
CA TRP A 18 2.49 -15.26 -9.11
C TRP A 18 2.63 -16.76 -8.84
N ASP A 19 3.73 -17.18 -8.24
CA ASP A 19 3.91 -18.58 -7.84
C ASP A 19 2.88 -18.98 -6.76
N LEU A 20 2.67 -18.10 -5.79
CA LEU A 20 1.62 -18.27 -4.79
C LEU A 20 0.23 -18.35 -5.44
N PHE A 21 -0.15 -17.39 -6.26
CA PHE A 21 -1.47 -17.37 -6.89
C PHE A 21 -1.71 -18.51 -7.88
N ARG A 22 -0.64 -19.11 -8.43
CA ARG A 22 -0.74 -20.31 -9.25
C ARG A 22 -1.14 -21.54 -8.44
N SER A 23 -0.77 -21.57 -7.16
CA SER A 23 -1.11 -22.70 -6.27
C SER A 23 -2.51 -22.60 -5.67
N ILE A 24 -3.16 -21.43 -5.75
CA ILE A 24 -4.49 -21.19 -5.17
C ILE A 24 -5.56 -21.45 -6.22
N PRO A 25 -6.48 -22.41 -5.98
CA PRO A 25 -7.60 -22.67 -6.89
C PRO A 25 -8.56 -21.48 -6.97
N SER A 26 -9.05 -21.19 -8.18
CA SER A 26 -10.18 -20.29 -8.36
C SER A 26 -11.43 -20.85 -7.69
N ILE A 27 -12.22 -19.98 -7.06
CA ILE A 27 -13.53 -20.36 -6.52
C ILE A 27 -14.58 -20.47 -7.64
N GLU A 28 -14.48 -19.60 -8.65
CA GLU A 28 -15.49 -19.51 -9.70
C GLU A 28 -15.27 -20.53 -10.84
N THR A 29 -14.02 -20.74 -11.22
CA THR A 29 -13.69 -21.53 -12.40
C THR A 29 -12.98 -22.82 -11.98
N PRO A 30 -13.66 -23.96 -11.96
CA PRO A 30 -13.04 -25.23 -11.58
C PRO A 30 -11.83 -25.59 -12.47
N GLY A 31 -10.76 -26.04 -11.84
CA GLY A 31 -9.57 -26.53 -12.55
C GLY A 31 -8.58 -25.46 -13.00
N VAL A 32 -8.83 -24.17 -12.71
CA VAL A 32 -7.88 -23.09 -12.95
C VAL A 32 -7.45 -22.44 -11.65
N SER A 33 -6.31 -21.74 -11.67
CA SER A 33 -5.83 -21.00 -10.52
C SER A 33 -6.32 -19.53 -10.53
N VAL A 34 -6.20 -18.86 -9.39
CA VAL A 34 -6.40 -17.42 -9.28
C VAL A 34 -5.51 -16.65 -10.27
N LEU A 35 -4.28 -17.15 -10.49
CA LEU A 35 -3.37 -16.53 -11.46
C LEU A 35 -3.87 -16.68 -12.89
N ASP A 36 -4.43 -17.82 -13.27
CA ASP A 36 -4.94 -18.07 -14.60
C ASP A 36 -6.12 -17.16 -14.93
N GLU A 37 -7.04 -16.96 -13.97
CA GLU A 37 -8.15 -16.00 -14.11
C GLU A 37 -7.66 -14.57 -14.28
N TYR A 38 -6.68 -14.16 -13.49
CA TYR A 38 -6.10 -12.83 -13.56
C TYR A 38 -5.43 -12.57 -14.91
N TYR A 39 -4.64 -13.52 -15.42
CA TYR A 39 -3.99 -13.38 -16.71
C TYR A 39 -4.99 -13.40 -17.87
N TRP A 40 -5.96 -14.28 -17.82
CA TRP A 40 -7.00 -14.36 -18.84
C TRP A 40 -7.75 -13.05 -18.96
N LEU A 41 -8.22 -12.50 -17.85
CA LEU A 41 -8.94 -11.23 -17.81
C LEU A 41 -8.09 -10.11 -18.43
N ASN A 42 -6.89 -9.89 -17.93
CA ASN A 42 -6.04 -8.77 -18.35
C ASN A 42 -5.48 -8.93 -19.79
N LYS A 43 -5.55 -10.12 -20.35
CA LYS A 43 -5.19 -10.37 -21.74
C LYS A 43 -6.35 -10.04 -22.70
N HIS A 44 -7.57 -10.37 -22.31
CA HIS A 44 -8.76 -10.20 -23.16
C HIS A 44 -9.44 -8.85 -22.96
N ASP A 45 -9.29 -8.27 -21.79
CA ASP A 45 -9.78 -6.93 -21.44
C ASP A 45 -8.66 -6.13 -20.78
N PRO A 46 -7.68 -5.68 -21.56
CA PRO A 46 -6.57 -4.90 -21.02
C PRO A 46 -7.07 -3.57 -20.48
N ASN A 47 -6.63 -3.21 -19.29
CA ASN A 47 -6.97 -1.93 -18.73
C ASN A 47 -6.41 -0.80 -19.59
N TYR A 48 -7.29 0.10 -19.96
CA TYR A 48 -6.94 1.39 -20.52
C TYR A 48 -7.84 2.45 -19.93
N SER A 49 -7.25 3.41 -19.26
CA SER A 49 -7.98 4.49 -18.65
C SER A 49 -7.16 5.77 -18.76
N LEU A 50 -7.71 6.78 -19.40
CA LEU A 50 -7.05 8.07 -19.48
C LEU A 50 -7.05 8.71 -18.09
N CYS A 51 -5.87 8.89 -17.52
CA CYS A 51 -5.73 9.60 -16.27
C CYS A 51 -5.92 11.10 -16.52
N ARG A 52 -6.96 11.66 -15.94
CA ARG A 52 -7.16 13.11 -15.89
C ARG A 52 -6.61 13.62 -14.58
N ALA A 53 -5.60 14.45 -14.67
CA ALA A 53 -5.06 15.15 -13.51
C ALA A 53 -5.62 16.56 -13.48
N THR A 54 -6.06 17.01 -12.32
CA THR A 54 -6.55 18.37 -12.12
C THR A 54 -5.68 19.12 -11.14
N VAL A 55 -5.61 20.44 -11.32
CA VAL A 55 -4.97 21.39 -10.42
C VAL A 55 -6.00 22.44 -9.98
N ASN A 56 -5.66 23.27 -9.02
CA ASN A 56 -6.48 24.42 -8.62
C ASN A 56 -7.96 24.10 -8.35
N ARG A 57 -8.26 22.90 -7.83
CA ARG A 57 -9.62 22.42 -7.50
C ARG A 57 -10.52 22.20 -8.72
N GLY A 58 -9.99 21.60 -9.77
CA GLY A 58 -10.78 21.09 -10.88
C GLY A 58 -10.37 21.61 -12.25
N GLU A 59 -9.37 22.49 -12.33
CA GLU A 59 -8.80 22.88 -13.63
C GLU A 59 -8.01 21.73 -14.23
N ASP A 60 -8.13 21.54 -15.54
CA ASP A 60 -7.32 20.53 -16.25
C ASP A 60 -5.83 20.88 -16.13
N ALA A 61 -5.04 19.92 -15.69
CA ALA A 61 -3.59 20.08 -15.59
C ALA A 61 -2.85 20.04 -16.94
N HIS A 62 -3.56 19.78 -18.05
CA HIS A 62 -3.02 19.72 -19.41
C HIS A 62 -1.77 18.86 -19.54
N THR A 63 -1.79 17.68 -18.93
CA THR A 63 -0.63 16.78 -18.87
C THR A 63 -0.29 16.17 -20.23
N ASP A 64 -1.25 16.02 -21.13
CA ASP A 64 -1.12 15.40 -22.47
C ASP A 64 -0.41 14.03 -22.44
N GLY A 65 -0.52 13.31 -21.32
CA GLY A 65 0.17 12.03 -21.14
C GLY A 65 1.70 12.15 -21.02
N LYS A 66 2.23 13.35 -20.77
CA LYS A 66 3.67 13.61 -20.66
C LYS A 66 4.06 13.90 -19.23
N PHE A 67 5.31 13.64 -18.90
CA PHE A 67 5.84 13.92 -17.57
C PHE A 67 6.42 15.33 -17.41
N ASN A 68 6.74 16.00 -18.51
CA ASN A 68 7.32 17.35 -18.52
C ASN A 68 8.46 17.55 -17.51
N LEU A 69 9.24 16.47 -17.31
CA LEU A 69 10.36 16.47 -16.40
C LEU A 69 11.59 17.06 -17.10
N SER A 70 12.24 18.02 -16.47
CA SER A 70 13.46 18.63 -16.99
C SER A 70 14.63 17.64 -17.00
N GLN A 71 15.67 17.94 -17.78
CA GLN A 71 16.90 17.15 -17.74
C GLN A 71 17.53 17.15 -16.33
N LYS A 72 17.44 18.26 -15.62
CA LYS A 72 17.89 18.38 -14.23
C LYS A 72 17.08 17.47 -13.33
N GLY A 73 15.75 17.52 -13.42
CA GLY A 73 14.86 16.64 -12.65
C GLY A 73 15.12 15.14 -12.91
N CYS A 74 15.38 14.77 -14.17
CA CYS A 74 15.81 13.40 -14.48
C CYS A 74 17.11 13.01 -13.77
N MET A 75 18.09 13.92 -13.72
CA MET A 75 19.35 13.66 -13.02
C MET A 75 19.16 13.54 -11.50
N GLU A 76 18.28 14.33 -10.93
CA GLU A 76 17.96 14.25 -9.48
C GLU A 76 17.29 12.92 -9.13
N ILE A 77 16.37 12.44 -9.95
CA ILE A 77 15.79 11.09 -9.79
C ILE A 77 16.89 10.02 -9.89
N MET A 78 17.77 10.12 -10.86
CA MET A 78 18.89 9.17 -10.97
C MET A 78 19.83 9.25 -9.76
N LYS A 79 20.09 10.45 -9.25
CA LYS A 79 20.87 10.66 -8.02
C LYS A 79 20.21 9.98 -6.83
N LEU A 80 18.87 10.14 -6.64
CA LEU A 80 18.14 9.45 -5.60
C LEU A 80 18.32 7.92 -5.69
N PHE A 81 18.24 7.37 -6.90
CA PHE A 81 18.47 5.94 -7.15
C PHE A 81 19.85 5.45 -6.70
N MET A 82 20.87 6.26 -6.93
CA MET A 82 22.27 5.94 -6.62
C MET A 82 22.68 6.25 -5.18
N THR A 83 21.89 7.04 -4.46
CA THR A 83 22.16 7.39 -3.06
C THR A 83 21.96 6.15 -2.19
N LYS A 84 22.84 5.93 -1.22
CA LYS A 84 22.70 4.81 -0.28
C LYS A 84 21.50 5.02 0.63
N ASP A 85 20.91 3.92 1.08
CA ASP A 85 19.72 3.98 1.94
C ASP A 85 20.00 4.69 3.26
N GLU A 86 21.19 4.48 3.83
CA GLU A 86 21.62 5.11 5.09
C GLU A 86 21.69 6.63 4.99
N ASP A 87 22.02 7.17 3.82
CA ASP A 87 22.11 8.61 3.57
C ASP A 87 20.70 9.26 3.43
N LEU A 88 19.65 8.45 3.38
CA LEU A 88 18.26 8.89 3.19
C LEU A 88 17.38 8.73 4.44
N TYR A 89 17.87 8.12 5.52
CA TYR A 89 17.05 7.80 6.69
C TYR A 89 16.34 8.99 7.31
N ASP A 90 16.99 10.16 7.31
CA ASP A 90 16.44 11.38 7.87
C ASP A 90 16.10 12.44 6.79
N LYS A 91 16.01 12.02 5.52
CA LYS A 91 15.69 12.91 4.41
C LYS A 91 14.23 12.82 4.03
N THR A 92 13.63 13.99 3.79
CA THR A 92 12.35 14.12 3.11
C THR A 92 12.53 14.19 1.60
N ILE A 93 11.45 14.06 0.86
CA ILE A 93 11.47 14.19 -0.61
C ILE A 93 11.89 15.61 -1.01
N GLU A 94 11.44 16.63 -0.27
CA GLU A 94 11.83 18.03 -0.50
C GLU A 94 13.30 18.34 -0.16
N ASP A 95 13.98 17.49 0.60
CA ASP A 95 15.42 17.61 0.84
C ASP A 95 16.29 17.11 -0.32
N VAL A 96 15.71 16.37 -1.25
CA VAL A 96 16.46 15.67 -2.31
C VAL A 96 16.11 16.14 -3.71
N PHE A 97 15.01 16.86 -3.89
CA PHE A 97 14.56 17.41 -5.17
C PHE A 97 14.43 18.92 -5.12
N ASP A 98 14.69 19.57 -6.25
CA ASP A 98 14.42 20.97 -6.47
C ASP A 98 12.99 21.20 -6.98
N ASP A 99 12.51 22.46 -6.92
CA ASP A 99 11.18 22.88 -7.34
C ASP A 99 10.79 22.42 -8.74
N GLU A 100 11.74 22.29 -9.66
CA GLU A 100 11.49 21.83 -11.03
C GLU A 100 10.88 20.40 -11.09
N VAL A 101 11.17 19.54 -10.11
CA VAL A 101 10.56 18.21 -10.03
C VAL A 101 9.12 18.34 -9.55
N PHE A 102 8.88 19.19 -8.57
CA PHE A 102 7.55 19.38 -7.98
C PHE A 102 6.58 20.09 -8.93
N ASP A 103 7.09 20.94 -9.82
CA ASP A 103 6.30 21.62 -10.86
C ASP A 103 6.04 20.76 -12.09
N SER A 104 6.62 19.56 -12.15
CA SER A 104 6.45 18.65 -13.28
C SER A 104 5.13 17.87 -13.22
N THR A 105 4.58 17.52 -14.38
CA THR A 105 3.43 16.59 -14.44
C THR A 105 3.81 15.18 -14.00
N PHE A 106 5.11 14.82 -14.03
CA PHE A 106 5.60 13.60 -13.41
C PHE A 106 5.27 13.55 -11.91
N TRP A 107 5.58 14.64 -11.16
CA TRP A 107 5.27 14.70 -9.74
C TRP A 107 3.76 14.64 -9.47
N LEU A 108 2.98 15.32 -10.29
CA LEU A 108 1.51 15.28 -10.18
C LEU A 108 0.97 13.87 -10.33
N TYR A 109 1.42 13.10 -11.33
CA TYR A 109 1.05 11.69 -11.47
C TYR A 109 1.56 10.84 -10.31
N TRP A 110 2.81 11.01 -9.92
CA TRP A 110 3.45 10.22 -8.89
C TRP A 110 2.78 10.40 -7.53
N ARG A 111 2.59 11.65 -7.10
CA ARG A 111 1.94 11.95 -5.82
C ARG A 111 0.48 11.49 -5.79
N THR A 112 -0.25 11.63 -6.89
CA THR A 112 -1.64 11.22 -7.00
C THR A 112 -1.78 9.69 -6.97
N MET A 113 -0.93 8.98 -7.69
CA MET A 113 -0.98 7.53 -7.78
C MET A 113 -0.60 6.84 -6.48
N PHE A 114 0.43 7.32 -5.82
CA PHE A 114 1.05 6.67 -4.66
C PHE A 114 0.85 7.40 -3.35
N ALA A 115 0.04 8.45 -3.32
CA ALA A 115 -0.25 9.26 -2.13
C ALA A 115 1.00 9.85 -1.47
N PHE A 116 1.98 10.26 -2.27
CA PHE A 116 3.17 10.95 -1.76
C PHE A 116 2.93 12.45 -1.55
N GLU A 117 3.59 12.99 -0.53
CA GLU A 117 3.72 14.41 -0.27
C GLU A 117 5.19 14.78 -0.12
N ASN A 118 5.52 16.07 -0.27
CA ASN A 118 6.90 16.54 -0.29
C ASN A 118 7.67 16.22 1.00
N TRP A 119 6.98 16.19 2.14
CA TRP A 119 7.54 15.87 3.47
C TRP A 119 7.65 14.37 3.77
N HIS A 120 7.22 13.51 2.86
CA HIS A 120 7.37 12.07 3.05
C HIS A 120 8.84 11.65 2.91
N SER A 121 9.15 10.43 3.35
CA SER A 121 10.50 9.88 3.33
C SER A 121 11.06 9.74 1.91
N ALA A 122 12.24 10.32 1.67
CA ALA A 122 12.98 10.14 0.43
C ALA A 122 13.39 8.67 0.21
N LEU A 123 13.69 7.94 1.28
CA LEU A 123 13.98 6.51 1.20
C LEU A 123 12.77 5.73 0.71
N GLU A 124 11.60 6.00 1.25
CA GLU A 124 10.38 5.33 0.81
C GLU A 124 10.09 5.60 -0.66
N MET A 125 10.20 6.85 -1.10
CA MET A 125 10.09 7.20 -2.51
C MET A 125 11.09 6.43 -3.38
N LYS A 126 12.36 6.33 -2.96
CA LYS A 126 13.38 5.54 -3.68
C LYS A 126 12.96 4.08 -3.81
N LEU A 127 12.46 3.46 -2.74
CA LEU A 127 12.02 2.07 -2.75
C LEU A 127 10.81 1.86 -3.68
N TYR A 128 9.88 2.81 -3.71
CA TYR A 128 8.76 2.80 -4.67
C TYR A 128 9.26 2.94 -6.11
N PHE A 129 10.19 3.84 -6.38
CA PHE A 129 10.82 3.96 -7.69
C PHE A 129 11.46 2.67 -8.15
N GLN A 130 12.27 2.05 -7.30
CA GLN A 130 12.91 0.77 -7.61
C GLN A 130 11.89 -0.31 -7.96
N ARG A 131 10.74 -0.28 -7.33
CA ARG A 131 9.67 -1.23 -7.59
C ARG A 131 8.91 -0.94 -8.89
N PHE A 132 8.65 0.32 -9.19
CA PHE A 132 7.75 0.72 -10.28
C PHE A 132 8.46 1.25 -11.52
N ILE A 133 9.79 1.30 -11.56
CA ILE A 133 10.54 1.88 -12.68
C ILE A 133 10.14 1.31 -14.05
N HIS A 134 9.87 0.02 -14.12
CA HIS A 134 9.48 -0.65 -15.36
C HIS A 134 8.05 -0.30 -15.83
N HIS A 135 7.27 0.32 -14.97
CA HIS A 135 5.86 0.64 -15.21
C HIS A 135 5.58 2.14 -15.25
N ILE A 136 6.59 2.99 -15.04
CA ILE A 136 6.43 4.45 -14.98
C ILE A 136 5.80 5.00 -16.26
N ALA A 137 6.20 4.50 -17.43
CA ALA A 137 5.66 4.95 -18.70
C ALA A 137 4.15 4.73 -18.87
N GLY A 138 3.58 3.80 -18.12
CA GLY A 138 2.13 3.49 -18.14
C GLY A 138 1.32 4.20 -17.07
N LEU A 139 1.89 5.17 -16.35
CA LEU A 139 1.13 5.94 -15.34
C LEU A 139 0.05 6.85 -15.98
N PRO A 140 0.28 7.52 -17.11
CA PRO A 140 -0.72 8.43 -17.67
C PRO A 140 -1.99 7.75 -18.17
N ASP A 141 -1.94 6.49 -18.60
CA ASP A 141 -3.05 5.73 -19.14
C ASP A 141 -3.42 4.49 -18.33
N PHE A 142 -2.79 4.30 -17.19
CA PHE A 142 -2.93 3.13 -16.33
C PHE A 142 -2.64 1.78 -17.01
N SER A 143 -2.03 1.76 -18.17
CA SER A 143 -1.73 0.51 -18.91
C SER A 143 -0.81 -0.43 -18.12
N ALA A 144 -0.02 0.13 -17.20
CA ALA A 144 0.81 -0.63 -16.28
C ALA A 144 -0.01 -1.37 -15.19
N LEU A 145 -1.21 -0.90 -14.89
CA LEU A 145 -2.05 -1.47 -13.86
C LEU A 145 -2.88 -2.62 -14.41
N LYS A 146 -3.03 -3.65 -13.60
CA LYS A 146 -3.88 -4.79 -13.90
C LYS A 146 -4.98 -4.87 -12.87
N PHE A 147 -6.15 -5.31 -13.28
CA PHE A 147 -7.33 -5.40 -12.44
C PHE A 147 -7.73 -6.84 -12.21
N THR A 148 -8.37 -7.07 -11.08
CA THR A 148 -9.09 -8.30 -10.77
C THR A 148 -10.52 -8.23 -11.32
N LYS A 149 -11.15 -9.37 -11.53
CA LYS A 149 -12.51 -9.46 -12.07
C LYS A 149 -13.54 -8.74 -11.19
N TYR A 150 -13.40 -8.93 -9.91
CA TYR A 150 -14.18 -8.26 -8.87
C TYR A 150 -13.25 -7.40 -8.01
N ASN A 151 -13.67 -6.97 -6.85
CA ASN A 151 -12.77 -6.37 -5.88
C ASN A 151 -11.68 -7.37 -5.44
N GLN A 152 -10.65 -6.86 -4.79
CA GLN A 152 -9.51 -7.71 -4.38
C GLN A 152 -9.91 -8.76 -3.33
N TYR A 153 -10.92 -8.49 -2.50
CA TYR A 153 -11.39 -9.44 -1.51
C TYR A 153 -11.95 -10.70 -2.18
N ASP A 154 -12.92 -10.53 -3.08
CA ASP A 154 -13.56 -11.68 -3.73
C ASP A 154 -12.64 -12.41 -4.71
N SER A 155 -11.78 -11.67 -5.41
CA SER A 155 -10.92 -12.25 -6.46
C SER A 155 -9.64 -12.89 -5.93
N LEU A 156 -9.08 -12.40 -4.83
CA LEU A 156 -7.78 -12.83 -4.31
C LEU A 156 -7.83 -13.31 -2.86
N ILE A 157 -8.42 -12.53 -1.96
CA ILE A 157 -8.34 -12.79 -0.52
C ILE A 157 -9.20 -13.99 -0.14
N LEU A 158 -10.44 -14.03 -0.60
CA LEU A 158 -11.37 -15.12 -0.28
C LEU A 158 -10.89 -16.50 -0.81
N PRO A 159 -10.43 -16.63 -2.06
CA PRO A 159 -9.80 -17.88 -2.52
C PRO A 159 -8.58 -18.29 -1.70
N MET A 160 -7.75 -17.34 -1.32
CA MET A 160 -6.56 -17.57 -0.50
C MET A 160 -6.92 -18.02 0.91
N GLN A 161 -7.88 -17.35 1.54
CA GLN A 161 -8.40 -17.72 2.85
C GLN A 161 -8.93 -19.16 2.83
N LYS A 162 -9.81 -19.48 1.87
CA LYS A 162 -10.35 -20.81 1.72
C LYS A 162 -9.28 -21.88 1.53
N TYR A 163 -8.30 -21.61 0.68
CA TYR A 163 -7.18 -22.51 0.46
C TYR A 163 -6.38 -22.80 1.75
N LEU A 164 -6.18 -21.77 2.56
CA LEU A 164 -5.47 -21.88 3.84
C LEU A 164 -6.31 -22.59 4.90
N GLU A 165 -7.62 -22.34 4.96
CA GLU A 165 -8.55 -23.07 5.84
C GLU A 165 -8.56 -24.57 5.50
N ASP A 166 -8.63 -24.92 4.22
CA ASP A 166 -8.56 -26.30 3.74
C ASP A 166 -7.20 -26.96 4.10
N ALA A 167 -6.15 -26.17 4.27
CA ALA A 167 -4.84 -26.62 4.75
C ALA A 167 -4.70 -26.65 6.28
N GLY A 168 -5.74 -26.29 7.02
CA GLY A 168 -5.79 -26.36 8.48
C GLY A 168 -5.33 -25.09 9.19
N VAL A 169 -5.25 -23.95 8.49
CA VAL A 169 -4.98 -22.65 9.12
C VAL A 169 -6.22 -22.18 9.86
N ASP A 170 -6.06 -21.79 11.12
CA ASP A 170 -7.10 -21.22 11.96
C ASP A 170 -7.10 -19.69 11.89
N PHE A 171 -8.17 -19.10 11.38
CA PHE A 171 -8.39 -17.66 11.32
C PHE A 171 -9.21 -17.18 12.50
N GLN A 172 -8.60 -16.41 13.38
CA GLN A 172 -9.24 -15.84 14.56
C GLN A 172 -9.80 -14.43 14.24
N PHE A 173 -11.00 -14.38 13.68
CA PHE A 173 -11.70 -13.11 13.42
C PHE A 173 -12.24 -12.47 14.71
N ASN A 174 -12.63 -11.20 14.63
CA ASN A 174 -13.08 -10.40 15.77
C ASN A 174 -12.09 -10.41 16.95
N THR A 175 -10.81 -10.50 16.60
CA THR A 175 -9.67 -10.55 17.52
C THR A 175 -8.74 -9.38 17.23
N GLU A 176 -8.76 -8.37 18.10
CA GLU A 176 -7.85 -7.24 18.05
C GLU A 176 -6.59 -7.59 18.85
N VAL A 177 -5.45 -7.72 18.17
CA VAL A 177 -4.15 -7.85 18.86
C VAL A 177 -3.75 -6.47 19.36
N THR A 178 -3.68 -6.32 20.67
CA THR A 178 -3.36 -5.05 21.33
C THR A 178 -1.89 -4.90 21.67
N ASN A 179 -1.18 -6.01 21.89
CA ASN A 179 0.25 -6.01 22.14
C ASN A 179 0.92 -7.35 21.82
N VAL A 180 2.21 -7.30 21.55
CA VAL A 180 3.11 -8.47 21.59
C VAL A 180 4.16 -8.17 22.62
N ILE A 181 4.25 -9.00 23.65
CA ILE A 181 5.20 -8.84 24.76
C ILE A 181 6.51 -9.52 24.40
N PHE A 182 7.62 -8.82 24.66
CA PHE A 182 8.95 -9.31 24.36
C PHE A 182 9.80 -9.44 25.62
N ASP A 183 10.53 -10.52 25.69
CA ASP A 183 11.66 -10.71 26.60
C ASP A 183 12.96 -10.36 25.86
N PHE A 184 13.82 -9.60 26.51
CA PHE A 184 15.13 -9.19 25.97
C PHE A 184 16.22 -10.00 26.65
N LYS A 185 16.88 -10.87 25.89
CA LYS A 185 17.92 -11.75 26.43
C LYS A 185 18.99 -12.00 25.36
N ASP A 186 20.26 -11.84 25.76
CA ASP A 186 21.41 -12.12 24.89
C ASP A 186 21.33 -11.42 23.52
N ASP A 187 20.98 -10.12 23.51
CA ASP A 187 20.76 -9.29 22.33
C ASP A 187 19.65 -9.78 21.40
N LYS A 188 18.79 -10.69 21.89
CA LYS A 188 17.64 -11.19 21.15
C LYS A 188 16.34 -10.60 21.70
N LYS A 189 15.39 -10.39 20.79
CA LYS A 189 14.02 -10.04 21.09
C LYS A 189 13.17 -11.30 20.91
N ILE A 190 12.63 -11.80 22.00
CA ILE A 190 11.87 -13.05 22.03
C ILE A 190 10.43 -12.70 22.37
N ALA A 191 9.50 -12.95 21.44
CA ALA A 191 8.09 -12.78 21.74
C ALA A 191 7.66 -13.83 22.77
N SER A 192 7.13 -13.40 23.92
CA SER A 192 6.74 -14.26 25.05
C SER A 192 5.23 -14.36 25.24
N ALA A 193 4.48 -13.36 24.78
CA ALA A 193 3.01 -13.40 24.81
C ALA A 193 2.39 -12.49 23.75
N ILE A 194 1.16 -12.80 23.38
CA ILE A 194 0.28 -11.94 22.57
C ILE A 194 -0.89 -11.54 23.47
N GLU A 195 -1.13 -10.24 23.60
CA GLU A 195 -2.32 -9.69 24.22
C GLU A 195 -3.33 -9.32 23.17
N CYS A 196 -4.57 -9.73 23.34
CA CYS A 196 -5.64 -9.45 22.40
C CYS A 196 -6.99 -9.28 23.08
N LYS A 197 -7.94 -8.70 22.33
CA LYS A 197 -9.37 -8.65 22.69
C LYS A 197 -10.15 -9.50 21.71
N VAL A 198 -10.76 -10.56 22.20
CA VAL A 198 -11.63 -11.44 21.43
C VAL A 198 -13.06 -11.05 21.72
N ASN A 199 -13.79 -10.55 20.72
CA ASN A 199 -15.12 -9.98 20.89
C ASN A 199 -15.19 -8.94 22.03
N GLY A 200 -14.15 -8.12 22.16
CA GLY A 200 -14.04 -7.09 23.19
C GLY A 200 -13.57 -7.56 24.58
N VAL A 201 -13.34 -8.87 24.77
CA VAL A 201 -12.85 -9.44 26.04
C VAL A 201 -11.34 -9.67 25.96
N GLU A 202 -10.61 -9.18 26.94
CA GLU A 202 -9.17 -9.34 27.02
C GLU A 202 -8.75 -10.82 27.15
N LYS A 203 -7.75 -11.21 26.39
CA LYS A 203 -7.16 -12.54 26.39
C LYS A 203 -5.66 -12.47 26.15
N GLY A 204 -4.90 -13.26 26.88
CA GLY A 204 -3.47 -13.47 26.67
C GLY A 204 -3.21 -14.84 26.04
N ILE A 205 -2.26 -14.88 25.10
CA ILE A 205 -1.73 -16.11 24.50
C ILE A 205 -0.26 -16.19 24.93
N VAL A 206 0.09 -17.19 25.72
CA VAL A 206 1.48 -17.44 26.14
C VAL A 206 2.19 -18.16 25.00
N LEU A 207 3.38 -17.67 24.66
CA LEU A 207 4.22 -18.25 23.62
C LEU A 207 5.34 -19.08 24.22
N THR A 208 5.81 -20.02 23.45
CA THR A 208 6.93 -20.92 23.77
C THR A 208 8.10 -20.71 22.80
N GLU A 209 9.23 -21.31 23.06
CA GLU A 209 10.40 -21.27 22.16
C GLU A 209 10.17 -21.89 20.78
N ASN A 210 9.08 -22.66 20.61
CA ASN A 210 8.72 -23.29 19.35
C ASN A 210 7.74 -22.44 18.52
N ASP A 211 7.28 -21.32 19.04
CA ASP A 211 6.35 -20.44 18.36
C ASP A 211 7.10 -19.38 17.56
N LEU A 212 6.57 -19.06 16.37
CA LEU A 212 7.04 -17.95 15.54
C LEU A 212 5.91 -16.93 15.41
N VAL A 213 6.23 -15.67 15.64
CA VAL A 213 5.28 -14.56 15.53
C VAL A 213 5.66 -13.68 14.34
N PHE A 214 4.75 -13.50 13.42
CA PHE A 214 4.88 -12.56 12.30
C PHE A 214 3.89 -11.41 12.52
N VAL A 215 4.40 -10.19 12.62
CA VAL A 215 3.59 -8.99 12.77
C VAL A 215 3.55 -8.26 11.44
N THR A 216 2.36 -8.14 10.85
CA THR A 216 2.13 -7.50 9.55
C THR A 216 1.13 -6.35 9.70
N ASN A 217 1.34 -5.51 10.68
CA ASN A 217 0.53 -4.32 10.91
C ASN A 217 1.09 -3.10 10.15
N GLY A 218 0.36 -2.00 10.17
CA GLY A 218 0.76 -0.77 9.52
C GLY A 218 0.12 -0.60 8.15
N SER A 219 -1.19 -0.34 8.13
CA SER A 219 -1.92 0.00 6.92
C SER A 219 -2.12 1.50 6.81
N CYS A 220 -1.84 2.09 5.67
CA CYS A 220 -2.17 3.50 5.38
C CYS A 220 -3.68 3.76 5.37
N THR A 221 -4.50 2.72 5.35
CA THR A 221 -5.96 2.81 5.38
C THR A 221 -6.57 2.58 6.76
N GLU A 222 -5.76 2.40 7.80
CA GLU A 222 -6.24 2.12 9.16
C GLU A 222 -7.18 3.21 9.70
N GLY A 223 -6.87 4.46 9.44
CA GLY A 223 -7.67 5.60 9.84
C GLY A 223 -8.80 5.96 8.89
N THR A 224 -9.12 5.14 7.88
CA THR A 224 -10.14 5.47 6.87
C THR A 224 -11.52 5.64 7.50
N ILE A 225 -12.18 6.74 7.13
CA ILE A 225 -13.56 7.02 7.47
C ILE A 225 -14.36 6.96 6.18
N TYR A 226 -15.43 6.17 6.20
CA TYR A 226 -16.27 6.00 5.03
C TYR A 226 -17.45 6.97 5.06
N GLY A 227 -17.70 7.59 3.92
CA GLY A 227 -18.96 8.25 3.63
C GLY A 227 -19.90 7.33 2.85
N ASP A 228 -21.11 7.79 2.66
CA ASP A 228 -22.09 7.16 1.77
C ASP A 228 -22.74 8.22 0.87
N GLN A 229 -23.72 7.81 0.06
CA GLN A 229 -24.39 8.71 -0.90
C GLN A 229 -25.11 9.90 -0.23
N ASN A 230 -25.44 9.81 1.04
CA ASN A 230 -26.20 10.82 1.76
C ASN A 230 -25.41 11.50 2.88
N HIS A 231 -24.24 10.94 3.23
CA HIS A 231 -23.44 11.40 4.36
C HIS A 231 -21.97 11.50 3.94
N ALA A 232 -21.44 12.71 3.98
CA ALA A 232 -20.00 12.92 3.81
C ALA A 232 -19.22 12.30 4.99
N PRO A 233 -18.00 11.81 4.76
CA PRO A 233 -17.15 11.39 5.88
C PRO A 233 -16.84 12.61 6.76
N ASN A 234 -16.71 12.40 8.07
CA ASN A 234 -16.32 13.46 8.98
C ASN A 234 -14.83 13.76 8.84
N GLY A 235 -14.49 14.92 8.26
CA GLY A 235 -13.11 15.37 8.07
C GLY A 235 -12.38 15.78 9.36
N ASP A 236 -13.10 15.98 10.47
CA ASP A 236 -12.53 16.40 11.76
C ASP A 236 -12.16 15.19 12.67
N ALA A 237 -11.98 14.03 12.07
CA ALA A 237 -11.68 12.83 12.84
C ALA A 237 -10.31 12.93 13.53
N GLU A 238 -10.29 12.62 14.82
CA GLU A 238 -9.04 12.48 15.56
C GLU A 238 -8.22 11.30 15.07
N VAL A 239 -6.89 11.35 15.24
CA VAL A 239 -6.01 10.20 14.98
C VAL A 239 -6.49 9.01 15.81
N ARG A 240 -6.83 7.93 15.15
CA ARG A 240 -7.28 6.73 15.84
C ARG A 240 -6.15 6.14 16.69
N THR A 241 -6.50 5.76 17.91
CA THR A 241 -5.56 5.16 18.85
C THR A 241 -5.71 3.65 18.97
N SER A 242 -6.55 3.05 18.12
CA SER A 242 -6.83 1.61 18.05
C SER A 242 -6.19 0.96 16.82
N GLY A 243 -6.30 -0.35 16.71
CA GLY A 243 -5.84 -1.13 15.57
C GLY A 243 -4.32 -1.21 15.45
N CYS A 244 -3.82 -1.20 14.23
CA CYS A 244 -2.40 -1.39 13.95
C CYS A 244 -1.52 -0.24 14.50
N TRP A 245 -2.04 0.97 14.61
CA TRP A 245 -1.33 2.11 15.17
C TRP A 245 -1.05 1.94 16.66
N SER A 246 -2.05 1.50 17.44
CA SER A 246 -1.87 1.26 18.87
C SER A 246 -0.96 0.06 19.12
N LEU A 247 -1.08 -1.02 18.35
CA LEU A 247 -0.18 -2.17 18.44
C LEU A 247 1.27 -1.76 18.21
N TRP A 248 1.54 -0.94 17.18
CA TRP A 248 2.89 -0.46 16.95
C TRP A 248 3.42 0.40 18.09
N LYS A 249 2.62 1.33 18.60
CA LYS A 249 2.99 2.15 19.77
C LYS A 249 3.29 1.28 21.00
N ASN A 250 2.44 0.29 21.27
CA ASN A 250 2.61 -0.62 22.42
C ASN A 250 3.87 -1.50 22.27
N ILE A 251 4.21 -1.92 21.08
CA ILE A 251 5.47 -2.64 20.82
C ILE A 251 6.66 -1.71 21.00
N ALA A 252 6.62 -0.49 20.44
CA ALA A 252 7.73 0.44 20.42
C ALA A 252 8.15 0.95 21.82
N VAL A 253 7.21 1.05 22.78
CA VAL A 253 7.56 1.48 24.14
C VAL A 253 8.39 0.44 24.91
N GLN A 254 8.44 -0.81 24.46
CA GLN A 254 9.19 -1.87 25.14
C GLN A 254 10.70 -1.77 24.86
N ASP A 255 11.09 -1.32 23.67
CA ASP A 255 12.50 -1.11 23.32
C ASP A 255 12.64 -0.14 22.15
N PRO A 256 13.58 0.83 22.18
CA PRO A 256 13.77 1.81 21.10
C PRO A 256 14.10 1.21 19.73
N SER A 257 14.62 -0.01 19.68
CA SER A 257 14.95 -0.70 18.43
C SER A 257 13.74 -1.19 17.63
N PHE A 258 12.52 -1.04 18.17
CA PHE A 258 11.28 -1.26 17.43
C PHE A 258 10.83 -0.05 16.60
N GLY A 259 11.58 1.06 16.64
CA GLY A 259 11.34 2.23 15.83
C GLY A 259 10.56 3.34 16.54
N HIS A 260 10.09 4.29 15.73
CA HIS A 260 9.52 5.57 16.18
C HIS A 260 8.15 5.80 15.55
N PRO A 261 7.08 5.13 16.03
CA PRO A 261 5.74 5.24 15.44
C PRO A 261 5.18 6.67 15.42
N GLU A 262 5.62 7.55 16.32
CA GLU A 262 5.24 8.96 16.34
C GLU A 262 5.63 9.73 15.08
N LYS A 263 6.59 9.26 14.29
CA LYS A 263 7.00 9.88 13.03
C LYS A 263 5.93 9.78 11.94
N PHE A 264 5.06 8.78 11.98
CA PHE A 264 4.06 8.54 10.92
C PHE A 264 2.63 8.33 11.42
N CYS A 265 2.40 8.27 12.72
CA CYS A 265 1.06 8.08 13.28
C CYS A 265 0.69 9.13 14.33
N SER A 266 1.10 10.38 14.17
CA SER A 266 0.86 11.44 15.14
C SER A 266 0.14 12.66 14.58
N ASP A 267 0.31 13.00 13.33
CA ASP A 267 -0.21 14.24 12.74
C ASP A 267 -1.16 13.94 11.59
N ILE A 268 -2.46 14.00 11.88
CA ILE A 268 -3.52 13.74 10.91
C ILE A 268 -3.54 14.77 9.77
N SER A 269 -3.12 16.00 10.03
CA SER A 269 -3.11 17.06 9.00
C SER A 269 -2.16 16.76 7.86
N LYS A 270 -1.17 15.90 8.12
CA LYS A 270 -0.18 15.44 7.13
C LYS A 270 -0.54 14.12 6.46
N THR A 271 -1.66 13.52 6.81
CA THR A 271 -2.05 12.18 6.33
C THR A 271 -3.43 12.15 5.69
N ASN A 272 -4.04 13.32 5.47
CA ASN A 272 -5.36 13.38 4.87
C ASN A 272 -5.29 12.99 3.38
N TRP A 273 -6.06 11.98 3.02
CA TRP A 273 -6.24 11.52 1.65
C TRP A 273 -7.71 11.22 1.43
N GLU A 274 -8.27 11.80 0.38
CA GLU A 274 -9.67 11.60 0.04
C GLU A 274 -9.78 10.87 -1.30
N SER A 275 -10.64 9.86 -1.35
CA SER A 275 -10.94 9.14 -2.58
C SER A 275 -12.43 8.82 -2.65
N ALA A 276 -12.96 8.82 -3.86
CA ALA A 276 -14.34 8.44 -4.11
C ALA A 276 -14.45 7.57 -5.36
N THR A 277 -15.31 6.56 -5.31
CA THR A 277 -15.73 5.80 -6.49
C THR A 277 -17.19 6.14 -6.77
N VAL A 278 -17.44 6.64 -7.98
CA VAL A 278 -18.80 6.95 -8.43
C VAL A 278 -19.21 5.88 -9.43
N THR A 279 -20.24 5.11 -9.08
CA THR A 279 -20.83 4.09 -9.96
C THR A 279 -22.19 4.57 -10.43
N THR A 280 -22.41 4.57 -11.75
CA THR A 280 -23.68 4.96 -12.35
C THR A 280 -24.32 3.77 -13.05
N LEU A 281 -25.64 3.76 -13.07
CA LEU A 281 -26.42 2.69 -13.72
C LEU A 281 -26.75 2.99 -15.19
N ASP A 282 -26.44 4.20 -15.66
CA ASP A 282 -26.62 4.61 -17.04
C ASP A 282 -25.54 5.62 -17.47
N ASP A 283 -25.48 5.88 -18.76
CA ASP A 283 -24.44 6.71 -19.38
C ASP A 283 -24.74 8.22 -19.34
N LYS A 284 -25.83 8.66 -18.73
CA LYS A 284 -26.27 10.06 -18.75
C LYS A 284 -25.30 11.01 -18.06
N ILE A 285 -24.52 10.52 -17.09
CA ILE A 285 -23.51 11.32 -16.39
C ILE A 285 -22.24 11.52 -17.20
N ILE A 286 -21.96 10.65 -18.18
CA ILE A 286 -20.71 10.68 -18.96
C ILE A 286 -20.48 12.04 -19.63
N PRO A 287 -21.45 12.66 -20.33
CA PRO A 287 -21.23 13.98 -20.91
C PRO A 287 -20.78 15.04 -19.90
N TYR A 288 -21.36 15.02 -18.70
CA TYR A 288 -20.98 15.98 -17.66
C TYR A 288 -19.55 15.79 -17.17
N ILE A 289 -19.07 14.54 -17.10
CA ILE A 289 -17.69 14.24 -16.71
C ILE A 289 -16.71 14.56 -17.84
N THR A 290 -17.12 14.40 -19.10
CA THR A 290 -16.24 14.64 -20.25
C THR A 290 -16.12 16.12 -20.61
N ASP A 291 -17.03 16.96 -20.15
CA ASP A 291 -17.03 18.39 -20.41
C ASP A 291 -16.17 19.19 -19.39
N ILE A 292 -15.65 18.53 -18.36
CA ILE A 292 -14.70 19.07 -17.38
C ILE A 292 -13.28 18.68 -17.80
#